data_3e792ce03ad98993a37c206063230481
#
_entry.id   3e792ce03ad98993a37c206063230481
#
_cell.length_a   1.000
_cell.length_b   1.000
_cell.length_c   1.000
_cell.angle_alpha   90.00
_cell.angle_beta   90.00
_cell.angle_gamma   90.00
#
_symmetry.space_group_name_H-M   'P 1'
#
loop_
_entity.id
_entity.type
_entity.pdbx_description
1 polymer ?
#
loop_
_entity_poly.entity_id
_entity_poly.type
_entity_poly.pdbx_seq_one_letter_code
_entity_poly.pdbx_strand_id
1 'polypeptide(L)'
;APYDGDPKWNIEKFAFFSKAVLSILPVIGFRPELIHCHDWQTGLIPVYLDNFRYLGEYYRGIKTVMTIHNLKFQGVWDTKAVQKITGLPDYYFAPDKMEAYKDANLLKGGIVYADKVTTVSRSYAEEIKTSFYGEGLEGLMNARANDLWGIVNGLDYNDWNPDTDYRLAKNFNISNFRRNKPANKMALQEELGLDQDSHVMLIGIVSRLTDQKGFDLIAYIMDELCQDAVQIVVLGTGEERYENMFRHFAWKYGDKVAACIYYSN
;
A
#
# COMPACT_ATOMS: atom_id res chain seq x y z
N ALA A 1 8.30 7.33 12.68
CA ALA A 1 7.22 6.81 11.85
C ALA A 1 6.98 7.75 10.68
N PRO A 2 6.63 7.27 9.46
CA PRO A 2 6.31 8.14 8.33
C PRO A 2 5.04 8.97 8.58
N TYR A 3 4.16 8.51 9.47
CA TYR A 3 2.94 9.20 9.87
C TYR A 3 2.96 9.53 11.34
N ASP A 4 2.46 10.74 11.67
CA ASP A 4 2.09 11.14 13.02
C ASP A 4 0.59 10.98 13.23
N GLY A 5 0.15 10.93 14.48
CA GLY A 5 -1.27 10.82 14.82
C GLY A 5 -2.11 12.04 14.42
N ASP A 6 -1.47 13.20 14.14
CA ASP A 6 -2.15 14.41 13.68
C ASP A 6 -2.18 14.47 12.14
N PRO A 7 -3.37 14.37 11.51
CA PRO A 7 -3.51 14.46 10.07
C PRO A 7 -2.99 15.77 9.46
N LYS A 8 -3.14 16.91 10.16
CA LYS A 8 -2.65 18.20 9.71
C LYS A 8 -1.13 18.21 9.57
N TRP A 9 -0.42 17.64 10.55
CA TRP A 9 1.03 17.52 10.52
C TRP A 9 1.51 16.68 9.34
N ASN A 10 0.79 15.62 8.99
CA ASN A 10 1.10 14.82 7.82
C ASN A 10 0.92 15.62 6.51
N ILE A 11 -0.12 16.46 6.40
CA ILE A 11 -0.32 17.35 5.24
C ILE A 11 0.84 18.35 5.12
N GLU A 12 1.22 19.04 6.21
CA GLU A 12 2.34 19.99 6.23
C GLU A 12 3.65 19.33 5.80
N LYS A 13 3.95 18.16 6.36
CA LYS A 13 5.15 17.37 6.09
C LYS A 13 5.26 17.00 4.61
N PHE A 14 4.20 16.45 4.03
CA PHE A 14 4.24 16.01 2.64
C PHE A 14 4.09 17.16 1.63
N ALA A 15 3.45 18.26 2.01
CA ALA A 15 3.48 19.50 1.23
C ALA A 15 4.92 20.07 1.17
N PHE A 16 5.59 20.15 2.32
CA PHE A 16 6.99 20.56 2.39
C PHE A 16 7.89 19.62 1.57
N PHE A 17 7.76 18.31 1.75
CA PHE A 17 8.53 17.33 1.01
C PHE A 17 8.35 17.50 -0.51
N SER A 18 7.12 17.56 -0.99
CA SER A 18 6.80 17.70 -2.41
C SER A 18 7.39 18.98 -3.02
N LYS A 19 7.35 20.09 -2.30
CA LYS A 19 7.93 21.36 -2.74
C LYS A 19 9.46 21.32 -2.70
N ALA A 20 10.03 20.73 -1.66
CA ALA A 20 11.48 20.60 -1.50
C ALA A 20 12.11 19.76 -2.61
N VAL A 21 11.47 18.64 -3.00
CA VAL A 21 11.93 17.79 -4.12
C VAL A 21 12.14 18.62 -5.38
N LEU A 22 11.19 19.47 -5.75
CA LEU A 22 11.32 20.31 -6.95
C LEU A 22 12.33 21.44 -6.74
N SER A 23 12.31 22.09 -5.59
CA SER A 23 13.16 23.25 -5.31
C SER A 23 14.65 22.90 -5.26
N ILE A 24 15.02 21.68 -4.86
CA ILE A 24 16.42 21.26 -4.77
C ILE A 24 17.03 20.94 -6.15
N LEU A 25 16.22 20.56 -7.16
CA LEU A 25 16.71 20.12 -8.46
C LEU A 25 17.66 21.12 -9.11
N PRO A 26 17.34 22.43 -9.27
CA PRO A 26 18.26 23.40 -9.82
C PRO A 26 19.48 23.64 -8.93
N VAL A 27 19.37 23.49 -7.61
CA VAL A 27 20.48 23.69 -6.67
C VAL A 27 21.56 22.65 -6.83
N ILE A 28 21.15 21.38 -7.05
CA ILE A 28 22.08 20.25 -7.25
C ILE A 28 22.47 20.06 -8.73
N GLY A 29 21.95 20.88 -9.63
CA GLY A 29 22.24 20.79 -11.06
C GLY A 29 21.64 19.54 -11.73
N PHE A 30 20.64 18.88 -11.13
CA PHE A 30 20.03 17.67 -11.66
C PHE A 30 18.65 17.98 -12.25
N ARG A 31 18.54 17.95 -13.58
CA ARG A 31 17.29 18.14 -14.30
C ARG A 31 16.75 16.81 -14.82
N PRO A 32 15.77 16.19 -14.15
CA PRO A 32 15.17 14.93 -14.59
C PRO A 32 14.32 15.14 -15.85
N GLU A 33 14.21 14.12 -16.69
CA GLU A 33 13.23 14.06 -17.77
C GLU A 33 11.84 13.68 -17.24
N LEU A 34 11.81 12.84 -16.18
CA LEU A 34 10.59 12.31 -15.57
C LEU A 34 10.72 12.23 -14.06
N ILE A 35 9.63 12.58 -13.35
CA ILE A 35 9.48 12.40 -11.90
C ILE A 35 8.38 11.36 -11.67
N HIS A 36 8.73 10.28 -10.97
CA HIS A 36 7.79 9.24 -10.60
C HIS A 36 7.29 9.47 -9.17
N CYS A 37 5.99 9.68 -9.05
CA CYS A 37 5.28 10.00 -7.82
C CYS A 37 4.49 8.79 -7.33
N HIS A 38 4.37 8.62 -6.01
CA HIS A 38 3.67 7.49 -5.39
C HIS A 38 2.68 7.97 -4.33
N ASP A 39 1.41 7.65 -4.52
CA ASP A 39 0.32 7.95 -3.59
C ASP A 39 0.18 9.43 -3.21
N TRP A 40 -0.70 9.74 -2.29
CA TRP A 40 -1.04 11.10 -1.89
C TRP A 40 0.14 11.87 -1.28
N GLN A 41 1.11 11.18 -0.68
CA GLN A 41 2.29 11.79 -0.07
C GLN A 41 3.13 12.59 -1.06
N THR A 42 3.08 12.20 -2.33
CA THR A 42 3.77 12.88 -3.42
C THR A 42 2.80 13.56 -4.39
N GLY A 43 1.50 13.54 -4.07
CA GLY A 43 0.43 14.06 -4.93
C GLY A 43 0.57 15.55 -5.27
N LEU A 44 1.24 16.34 -4.42
CA LEU A 44 1.51 17.74 -4.70
C LEU A 44 2.69 17.99 -5.66
N ILE A 45 3.52 16.98 -5.96
CA ILE A 45 4.65 17.17 -6.90
C ILE A 45 4.16 17.54 -8.30
N PRO A 46 3.23 16.82 -8.95
CA PRO A 46 2.69 17.23 -10.24
C PRO A 46 2.00 18.61 -10.21
N VAL A 47 1.31 18.94 -9.10
CA VAL A 47 0.63 20.22 -8.92
C VAL A 47 1.64 21.38 -8.83
N TYR A 48 2.67 21.22 -7.98
CA TYR A 48 3.75 22.22 -7.88
C TYR A 48 4.55 22.33 -9.18
N LEU A 49 4.78 21.22 -9.87
CA LEU A 49 5.51 21.24 -11.14
C LEU A 49 4.73 22.04 -12.19
N ASP A 50 3.41 21.92 -12.26
CA ASP A 50 2.56 22.73 -13.10
C ASP A 50 2.71 24.22 -12.77
N ASN A 51 2.62 24.59 -11.48
CA ASN A 51 2.83 25.95 -11.01
C ASN A 51 4.25 26.46 -11.33
N PHE A 52 5.28 25.66 -11.12
CA PHE A 52 6.67 26.05 -11.35
C PHE A 52 7.03 26.23 -12.83
N ARG A 53 6.33 25.56 -13.75
CA ARG A 53 6.47 25.78 -15.20
C ARG A 53 6.14 27.22 -15.62
N TYR A 54 5.29 27.90 -14.86
CA TYR A 54 5.03 29.33 -15.06
C TYR A 54 6.12 30.24 -14.51
N LEU A 55 6.89 29.75 -13.52
CA LEU A 55 7.91 30.55 -12.85
C LEU A 55 9.29 30.48 -13.49
N GLY A 56 9.56 29.50 -14.37
CA GLY A 56 10.87 29.36 -15.00
C GLY A 56 10.99 28.25 -16.03
N GLU A 57 11.94 28.43 -16.96
CA GLU A 57 12.19 27.47 -18.04
C GLU A 57 12.76 26.13 -17.57
N TYR A 58 13.41 26.12 -16.40
CA TYR A 58 14.06 24.92 -15.85
C TYR A 58 13.09 23.72 -15.76
N TYR A 59 11.85 23.95 -15.36
CA TYR A 59 10.84 22.90 -15.14
C TYR A 59 10.05 22.52 -16.39
N ARG A 60 10.20 23.26 -17.49
CA ARG A 60 9.47 22.96 -18.72
C ARG A 60 9.91 21.62 -19.31
N GLY A 61 8.96 20.81 -19.75
CA GLY A 61 9.22 19.51 -20.39
C GLY A 61 9.49 18.36 -19.42
N ILE A 62 9.66 18.59 -18.10
CA ILE A 62 9.73 17.53 -17.11
C ILE A 62 8.36 16.83 -17.06
N LYS A 63 8.34 15.51 -17.19
CA LYS A 63 7.14 14.68 -17.17
C LYS A 63 6.89 14.08 -15.79
N THR A 64 5.65 13.65 -15.53
CA THR A 64 5.29 13.01 -14.27
C THR A 64 4.50 11.72 -14.50
N VAL A 65 4.79 10.72 -13.68
CA VAL A 65 3.96 9.51 -13.53
C VAL A 65 3.47 9.47 -12.08
N MET A 66 2.17 9.26 -11.89
CA MET A 66 1.56 9.06 -10.57
C MET A 66 1.15 7.61 -10.43
N THR A 67 1.76 6.88 -9.49
CA THR A 67 1.35 5.52 -9.14
C THR A 67 0.44 5.52 -7.92
N ILE A 68 -0.72 4.90 -8.06
CA ILE A 68 -1.70 4.67 -7.00
C ILE A 68 -1.49 3.25 -6.48
N HIS A 69 -1.03 3.11 -5.23
CA HIS A 69 -0.93 1.81 -4.56
C HIS A 69 -2.23 1.44 -3.85
N ASN A 70 -2.92 2.45 -3.27
CA ASN A 70 -4.21 2.27 -2.61
C ASN A 70 -5.03 3.57 -2.68
N LEU A 71 -6.08 3.56 -3.47
CA LEU A 71 -6.95 4.72 -3.71
C LEU A 71 -7.71 5.19 -2.47
N LYS A 72 -7.87 4.33 -1.46
CA LYS A 72 -8.53 4.68 -0.19
C LYS A 72 -7.83 5.81 0.56
N PHE A 73 -6.50 5.91 0.43
CA PHE A 73 -5.71 6.92 1.13
C PHE A 73 -5.44 8.10 0.20
N GLN A 74 -6.10 9.23 0.44
CA GLN A 74 -6.14 10.35 -0.52
C GLN A 74 -5.47 11.63 -0.01
N GLY A 75 -5.13 11.73 1.29
CA GLY A 75 -4.57 12.95 1.86
C GLY A 75 -5.55 14.13 1.78
N VAL A 76 -6.72 13.96 2.40
CA VAL A 76 -7.82 14.95 2.38
C VAL A 76 -7.74 15.82 3.62
N TRP A 77 -7.87 17.16 3.43
CA TRP A 77 -7.91 18.12 4.52
C TRP A 77 -8.61 19.41 4.11
N ASP A 78 -8.98 20.23 5.10
CA ASP A 78 -9.61 21.53 4.88
C ASP A 78 -8.91 22.37 3.80
N THR A 79 -9.66 22.80 2.78
CA THR A 79 -9.13 23.51 1.62
C THR A 79 -8.35 24.77 1.96
N LYS A 80 -8.84 25.58 2.92
CA LYS A 80 -8.16 26.83 3.28
C LYS A 80 -6.86 26.56 4.02
N ALA A 81 -6.84 25.52 4.87
CA ALA A 81 -5.63 25.10 5.56
C ALA A 81 -4.58 24.58 4.57
N VAL A 82 -4.97 23.71 3.62
CA VAL A 82 -4.07 23.20 2.57
C VAL A 82 -3.55 24.34 1.69
N GLN A 83 -4.40 25.28 1.30
CA GLN A 83 -4.01 26.45 0.54
C GLN A 83 -2.96 27.30 1.27
N LYS A 84 -3.18 27.55 2.58
CA LYS A 84 -2.23 28.28 3.40
C LYS A 84 -0.89 27.55 3.53
N ILE A 85 -0.91 26.22 3.71
CA ILE A 85 0.28 25.38 3.84
C ILE A 85 1.07 25.35 2.52
N THR A 86 0.38 25.17 1.41
CA THR A 86 1.01 25.00 0.08
C THR A 86 1.46 26.31 -0.54
N GLY A 87 0.75 27.41 -0.27
CA GLY A 87 0.92 28.69 -0.94
C GLY A 87 0.45 28.68 -2.41
N LEU A 88 -0.32 27.69 -2.83
CA LEU A 88 -0.86 27.59 -4.18
C LEU A 88 -2.04 28.56 -4.38
N PRO A 89 -2.21 29.14 -5.58
CA PRO A 89 -3.36 29.97 -5.92
C PRO A 89 -4.71 29.21 -5.85
N ASP A 90 -5.80 29.96 -5.67
CA ASP A 90 -7.19 29.45 -5.65
C ASP A 90 -7.51 28.52 -6.83
N TYR A 91 -6.94 28.82 -7.99
CA TYR A 91 -7.09 28.04 -9.21
C TYR A 91 -6.88 26.53 -9.02
N TYR A 92 -5.93 26.13 -8.17
CA TYR A 92 -5.64 24.71 -7.93
C TYR A 92 -6.67 24.00 -7.03
N PHE A 93 -7.55 24.77 -6.39
CA PHE A 93 -8.58 24.25 -5.45
C PHE A 93 -9.99 24.25 -6.08
N ALA A 94 -10.09 24.27 -7.41
CA ALA A 94 -11.36 24.14 -8.11
C ALA A 94 -11.84 22.66 -8.15
N PRO A 95 -13.17 22.43 -8.37
CA PRO A 95 -13.75 21.06 -8.39
C PRO A 95 -13.18 20.14 -9.46
N ASP A 96 -12.70 20.68 -10.57
CA ASP A 96 -12.02 19.94 -11.64
C ASP A 96 -10.51 19.71 -11.35
N LYS A 97 -10.03 20.12 -10.16
CA LYS A 97 -8.63 20.06 -9.75
C LYS A 97 -8.46 19.31 -8.41
N MET A 98 -7.96 19.98 -7.38
CA MET A 98 -7.73 19.32 -6.08
C MET A 98 -8.95 19.28 -5.17
N GLU A 99 -9.98 20.13 -5.37
CA GLU A 99 -11.16 20.07 -4.52
C GLU A 99 -11.92 18.74 -4.70
N ALA A 100 -12.31 18.12 -3.61
CA ALA A 100 -13.20 16.97 -3.56
C ALA A 100 -14.09 17.07 -2.30
N TYR A 101 -15.41 17.13 -2.51
CA TYR A 101 -16.39 17.19 -1.43
C TYR A 101 -16.16 18.34 -0.43
N LYS A 102 -15.75 19.50 -0.93
CA LYS A 102 -15.42 20.77 -0.23
C LYS A 102 -14.04 20.78 0.44
N ASP A 103 -13.34 19.67 0.49
CA ASP A 103 -11.98 19.58 1.00
C ASP A 103 -10.94 19.51 -0.12
N ALA A 104 -9.69 19.79 0.18
CA ALA A 104 -8.58 19.57 -0.73
C ALA A 104 -8.10 18.12 -0.65
N ASN A 105 -7.95 17.48 -1.80
CA ASN A 105 -7.53 16.10 -1.95
C ASN A 105 -6.19 16.05 -2.71
N LEU A 106 -5.12 15.67 -2.01
CA LEU A 106 -3.77 15.72 -2.56
C LEU A 106 -3.55 14.66 -3.64
N LEU A 107 -4.11 13.46 -3.45
CA LEU A 107 -4.03 12.41 -4.46
C LEU A 107 -4.78 12.80 -5.74
N LYS A 108 -5.99 13.39 -5.59
CA LYS A 108 -6.74 13.92 -6.72
C LYS A 108 -5.91 14.93 -7.51
N GLY A 109 -5.25 15.86 -6.83
CA GLY A 109 -4.35 16.81 -7.46
C GLY A 109 -3.24 16.12 -8.26
N GLY A 110 -2.59 15.13 -7.66
CA GLY A 110 -1.57 14.33 -8.32
C GLY A 110 -2.07 13.64 -9.59
N ILE A 111 -3.25 13.03 -9.52
CA ILE A 111 -3.88 12.34 -10.66
C ILE A 111 -4.27 13.33 -11.78
N VAL A 112 -4.82 14.49 -11.41
CA VAL A 112 -5.24 15.53 -12.40
C VAL A 112 -4.05 16.07 -13.18
N TYR A 113 -2.93 16.34 -12.50
CA TYR A 113 -1.78 17.03 -13.08
C TYR A 113 -0.67 16.11 -13.62
N ALA A 114 -0.69 14.83 -13.30
CA ALA A 114 0.30 13.89 -13.84
C ALA A 114 0.11 13.64 -15.35
N ASP A 115 1.23 13.45 -16.08
CA ASP A 115 1.17 13.09 -17.50
C ASP A 115 0.62 11.68 -17.70
N LYS A 116 0.97 10.73 -16.82
CA LYS A 116 0.46 9.35 -16.79
C LYS A 116 0.10 8.92 -15.38
N VAL A 117 -0.87 8.01 -15.27
CA VAL A 117 -1.32 7.43 -14.01
C VAL A 117 -1.14 5.92 -14.09
N THR A 118 -0.61 5.33 -13.03
CA THR A 118 -0.47 3.88 -12.95
C THR A 118 -1.04 3.36 -11.64
N THR A 119 -1.38 2.08 -11.61
CA THR A 119 -1.68 1.34 -10.40
C THR A 119 -1.03 -0.04 -10.43
N VAL A 120 -1.04 -0.76 -9.32
CA VAL A 120 -0.24 -1.98 -9.12
C VAL A 120 -0.92 -3.28 -9.55
N SER A 121 -2.04 -3.19 -10.27
CA SER A 121 -2.76 -4.35 -10.81
C SER A 121 -3.56 -3.98 -12.06
N ARG A 122 -3.58 -4.88 -13.04
CA ARG A 122 -4.42 -4.69 -14.24
C ARG A 122 -5.90 -4.70 -13.88
N SER A 123 -6.33 -5.63 -13.03
CA SER A 123 -7.72 -5.69 -12.54
C SER A 123 -8.07 -4.44 -11.74
N TYR A 124 -7.17 -4.00 -10.84
CA TYR A 124 -7.41 -2.81 -10.03
C TYR A 124 -7.54 -1.54 -10.87
N ALA A 125 -6.83 -1.42 -11.99
CA ALA A 125 -7.01 -0.31 -12.93
C ALA A 125 -8.44 -0.25 -13.51
N GLU A 126 -9.12 -1.37 -13.64
CA GLU A 126 -10.52 -1.43 -14.05
C GLU A 126 -11.46 -1.23 -12.86
N GLU A 127 -11.18 -1.84 -11.72
CA GLU A 127 -11.98 -1.77 -10.50
C GLU A 127 -12.14 -0.34 -9.99
N ILE A 128 -11.06 0.45 -9.92
CA ILE A 128 -11.09 1.84 -9.42
C ILE A 128 -11.87 2.82 -10.31
N LYS A 129 -12.30 2.40 -11.48
CA LYS A 129 -13.23 3.15 -12.36
C LYS A 129 -14.70 2.92 -12.00
N THR A 130 -14.98 2.00 -11.06
CA THR A 130 -16.34 1.69 -10.61
C THR A 130 -16.66 2.41 -9.30
N SER A 131 -17.95 2.64 -9.04
CA SER A 131 -18.39 3.30 -7.79
C SER A 131 -18.06 2.52 -6.54
N PHE A 132 -17.90 1.19 -6.63
CA PHE A 132 -17.61 0.33 -5.48
C PHE A 132 -16.14 0.45 -5.02
N TYR A 133 -15.19 0.56 -5.95
CA TYR A 133 -13.76 0.61 -5.64
C TYR A 133 -13.12 1.99 -5.90
N GLY A 134 -13.88 2.94 -6.45
CA GLY A 134 -13.37 4.25 -6.86
C GLY A 134 -13.18 5.25 -5.72
N GLU A 135 -13.65 4.90 -4.49
CA GLU A 135 -13.47 5.72 -3.28
C GLU A 135 -13.87 7.20 -3.50
N GLY A 136 -14.92 7.44 -4.31
CA GLY A 136 -15.40 8.76 -4.70
C GLY A 136 -14.59 9.46 -5.80
N LEU A 137 -13.59 8.80 -6.38
CA LEU A 137 -12.79 9.31 -7.51
C LEU A 137 -13.03 8.55 -8.82
N GLU A 138 -14.04 7.67 -8.89
CA GLU A 138 -14.35 6.89 -10.10
C GLU A 138 -14.59 7.74 -11.33
N GLY A 139 -15.20 8.91 -11.18
CA GLY A 139 -15.39 9.88 -12.28
C GLY A 139 -14.05 10.38 -12.83
N LEU A 140 -13.10 10.70 -11.97
CA LEU A 140 -11.75 11.08 -12.35
C LEU A 140 -10.99 9.91 -12.99
N MET A 141 -11.10 8.70 -12.44
CA MET A 141 -10.45 7.51 -13.01
C MET A 141 -10.96 7.20 -14.40
N ASN A 142 -12.26 7.35 -14.64
CA ASN A 142 -12.86 7.24 -15.98
C ASN A 142 -12.38 8.34 -16.93
N ALA A 143 -12.31 9.60 -16.48
CA ALA A 143 -11.78 10.70 -17.28
C ALA A 143 -10.30 10.51 -17.67
N ARG A 144 -9.52 9.81 -16.83
CA ARG A 144 -8.11 9.48 -17.07
C ARG A 144 -7.89 8.07 -17.62
N ALA A 145 -8.94 7.37 -18.08
CA ALA A 145 -8.84 5.95 -18.50
C ALA A 145 -7.78 5.71 -19.59
N ASN A 146 -7.58 6.65 -20.50
CA ASN A 146 -6.57 6.56 -21.59
C ASN A 146 -5.12 6.71 -21.07
N ASP A 147 -4.95 7.28 -19.89
CA ASP A 147 -3.65 7.51 -19.26
C ASP A 147 -3.40 6.59 -18.05
N LEU A 148 -4.39 5.75 -17.69
CA LEU A 148 -4.36 4.85 -16.56
C LEU A 148 -3.89 3.45 -16.96
N TRP A 149 -2.83 2.96 -16.31
CA TRP A 149 -2.23 1.67 -16.61
C TRP A 149 -2.07 0.82 -15.34
N GLY A 150 -2.47 -0.45 -15.41
CA GLY A 150 -2.21 -1.43 -14.35
C GLY A 150 -0.89 -2.17 -14.60
N ILE A 151 0.11 -1.95 -13.72
CA ILE A 151 1.44 -2.55 -13.80
C ILE A 151 1.68 -3.35 -12.52
N VAL A 152 1.78 -4.68 -12.64
CA VAL A 152 2.00 -5.57 -11.49
C VAL A 152 3.40 -5.36 -10.93
N ASN A 153 3.52 -5.32 -9.59
CA ASN A 153 4.81 -5.23 -8.91
C ASN A 153 5.71 -6.41 -9.27
N GLY A 154 7.00 -6.15 -9.39
CA GLY A 154 8.03 -7.18 -9.58
C GLY A 154 8.29 -7.99 -8.31
N LEU A 155 8.94 -9.14 -8.49
CA LEU A 155 9.49 -9.95 -7.41
C LEU A 155 11.01 -10.00 -7.58
N ASP A 156 11.75 -9.82 -6.49
CA ASP A 156 13.19 -10.05 -6.48
C ASP A 156 13.46 -11.54 -6.32
N TYR A 157 13.85 -12.19 -7.42
CA TYR A 157 14.16 -13.63 -7.44
C TYR A 157 15.50 -13.97 -6.79
N ASN A 158 16.32 -13.01 -6.41
CA ASN A 158 17.52 -13.28 -5.60
C ASN A 158 17.13 -13.49 -4.14
N ASP A 159 16.19 -12.68 -3.62
CA ASP A 159 15.72 -12.78 -2.25
C ASP A 159 14.59 -13.79 -2.08
N TRP A 160 13.68 -13.89 -3.06
CA TRP A 160 12.45 -14.71 -2.98
C TRP A 160 12.52 -15.96 -3.86
N ASN A 161 13.60 -16.71 -3.74
CA ASN A 161 13.80 -17.94 -4.49
C ASN A 161 13.90 -19.16 -3.55
N PRO A 162 12.87 -20.02 -3.48
CA PRO A 162 12.90 -21.17 -2.56
C PRO A 162 13.95 -22.21 -2.90
N ASP A 163 14.57 -22.15 -4.07
CA ASP A 163 15.68 -23.05 -4.45
C ASP A 163 17.00 -22.65 -3.77
N THR A 164 17.16 -21.37 -3.44
CA THR A 164 18.41 -20.82 -2.89
C THR A 164 18.24 -20.13 -1.53
N ASP A 165 17.01 -19.98 -1.04
CA ASP A 165 16.74 -19.29 0.22
C ASP A 165 17.29 -20.08 1.41
N TYR A 166 18.33 -19.56 2.04
CA TYR A 166 19.02 -20.17 3.20
C TYR A 166 18.17 -20.19 4.48
N ARG A 167 17.05 -19.44 4.53
CA ARG A 167 16.13 -19.38 5.67
C ARG A 167 15.20 -20.60 5.72
N LEU A 168 15.08 -21.34 4.61
CA LEU A 168 14.25 -22.52 4.54
C LEU A 168 14.95 -23.74 5.17
N ALA A 169 14.22 -24.52 5.95
CA ALA A 169 14.69 -25.79 6.47
C ALA A 169 15.10 -26.76 5.35
N LYS A 170 14.41 -26.69 4.22
CA LYS A 170 14.73 -27.44 3.02
C LYS A 170 14.37 -26.68 1.75
N ASN A 171 15.34 -26.40 0.91
CA ASN A 171 15.14 -25.74 -0.36
C ASN A 171 14.29 -26.59 -1.31
N PHE A 172 13.50 -25.92 -2.17
CA PHE A 172 12.66 -26.59 -3.15
C PHE A 172 12.49 -25.75 -4.41
N ASN A 173 12.18 -26.43 -5.52
CA ASN A 173 11.85 -25.86 -6.80
C ASN A 173 10.67 -26.60 -7.44
N ILE A 174 10.31 -26.23 -8.66
CA ILE A 174 9.15 -26.79 -9.38
C ILE A 174 9.22 -28.34 -9.54
N SER A 175 10.42 -28.91 -9.58
CA SER A 175 10.61 -30.36 -9.80
C SER A 175 10.48 -31.17 -8.50
N ASN A 176 10.72 -30.58 -7.34
CA ASN A 176 10.82 -31.31 -6.07
C ASN A 176 9.95 -30.76 -4.93
N PHE A 177 9.15 -29.70 -5.16
CA PHE A 177 8.37 -29.04 -4.09
C PHE A 177 7.44 -29.99 -3.33
N ARG A 178 6.83 -30.96 -4.01
CA ARG A 178 5.94 -31.94 -3.36
C ARG A 178 6.65 -32.76 -2.29
N ARG A 179 7.93 -33.05 -2.48
CA ARG A 179 8.77 -33.81 -1.53
C ARG A 179 9.40 -32.92 -0.45
N ASN A 180 9.88 -31.73 -0.86
CA ASN A 180 10.71 -30.91 0.00
C ASN A 180 9.91 -29.85 0.80
N LYS A 181 8.81 -29.30 0.27
CA LYS A 181 8.00 -28.30 0.98
C LYS A 181 7.38 -28.82 2.29
N PRO A 182 6.95 -30.09 2.40
CA PRO A 182 6.49 -30.65 3.67
C PRO A 182 7.52 -30.57 4.80
N ALA A 183 8.82 -30.64 4.51
CA ALA A 183 9.86 -30.49 5.53
C ALA A 183 9.87 -29.07 6.14
N ASN A 184 9.59 -28.03 5.35
CA ASN A 184 9.47 -26.66 5.86
C ASN A 184 8.20 -26.50 6.72
N LYS A 185 7.10 -27.16 6.35
CA LYS A 185 5.89 -27.18 7.19
C LYS A 185 6.16 -27.79 8.55
N MET A 186 6.82 -28.96 8.60
CA MET A 186 7.16 -29.63 9.84
C MET A 186 8.08 -28.77 10.72
N ALA A 187 9.10 -28.15 10.12
CA ALA A 187 9.98 -27.23 10.84
C ALA A 187 9.24 -26.02 11.42
N LEU A 188 8.28 -25.45 10.66
CA LEU A 188 7.45 -24.34 11.15
C LEU A 188 6.50 -24.78 12.28
N GLN A 189 5.92 -25.96 12.20
CA GLN A 189 5.08 -26.51 13.26
C GLN A 189 5.91 -26.69 14.56
N GLU A 190 7.12 -27.23 14.44
CA GLU A 190 8.05 -27.39 15.58
C GLU A 190 8.45 -26.04 16.19
N GLU A 191 8.85 -25.07 15.35
CA GLU A 191 9.27 -23.74 15.80
C GLU A 191 8.16 -23.01 16.57
N LEU A 192 6.90 -23.20 16.14
CA LEU A 192 5.75 -22.50 16.72
C LEU A 192 5.00 -23.29 17.79
N GLY A 193 5.49 -24.50 18.14
CA GLY A 193 4.89 -25.36 19.16
C GLY A 193 3.53 -25.95 18.76
N LEU A 194 3.25 -26.05 17.47
CA LEU A 194 2.07 -26.73 16.93
C LEU A 194 2.28 -28.24 16.86
N ASP A 195 1.19 -29.00 16.87
CA ASP A 195 1.27 -30.45 16.63
C ASP A 195 1.90 -30.74 15.26
N GLN A 196 2.95 -31.57 15.25
CA GLN A 196 3.64 -31.93 14.03
C GLN A 196 2.86 -32.99 13.25
N ASP A 197 2.14 -32.55 12.21
CA ASP A 197 1.41 -33.42 11.31
C ASP A 197 1.58 -32.97 9.84
N SER A 198 2.19 -33.84 9.05
CA SER A 198 2.41 -33.60 7.62
C SER A 198 1.10 -33.57 6.80
N HIS A 199 0.01 -34.16 7.31
CA HIS A 199 -1.27 -34.30 6.63
C HIS A 199 -2.27 -33.18 6.95
N VAL A 200 -2.16 -32.55 8.14
CA VAL A 200 -3.04 -31.43 8.50
C VAL A 200 -2.85 -30.24 7.54
N MET A 201 -3.91 -29.54 7.20
CA MET A 201 -3.80 -28.30 6.43
C MET A 201 -3.22 -27.19 7.33
N LEU A 202 -2.13 -26.55 6.90
CA LEU A 202 -1.58 -25.38 7.58
C LEU A 202 -1.85 -24.12 6.78
N ILE A 203 -2.61 -23.21 7.37
CA ILE A 203 -3.00 -21.90 6.80
C ILE A 203 -2.04 -20.85 7.35
N GLY A 204 -1.29 -20.19 6.47
CA GLY A 204 -0.40 -19.09 6.84
C GLY A 204 -1.01 -17.74 6.50
N ILE A 205 -1.04 -16.80 7.45
CA ILE A 205 -1.47 -15.42 7.28
C ILE A 205 -0.30 -14.50 7.62
N VAL A 206 0.26 -13.83 6.61
CA VAL A 206 1.32 -12.82 6.79
C VAL A 206 0.79 -11.48 6.27
N SER A 207 0.40 -10.59 7.18
CA SER A 207 -0.25 -9.34 6.77
C SER A 207 -0.27 -8.30 7.90
N ARG A 208 -0.54 -7.04 7.54
CA ARG A 208 -1.03 -6.04 8.51
C ARG A 208 -2.42 -6.45 8.98
N LEU A 209 -2.65 -6.47 10.29
CA LEU A 209 -3.92 -6.86 10.90
C LEU A 209 -4.90 -5.67 10.91
N THR A 210 -5.53 -5.42 9.77
CA THR A 210 -6.44 -4.28 9.55
C THR A 210 -7.74 -4.72 8.86
N ASP A 211 -8.80 -3.93 8.97
CA ASP A 211 -10.10 -4.18 8.34
C ASP A 211 -10.01 -4.52 6.85
N GLN A 212 -9.15 -3.82 6.12
CA GLN A 212 -8.99 -4.05 4.67
C GLN A 212 -8.58 -5.47 4.29
N LYS A 213 -8.13 -6.27 5.27
CA LYS A 213 -7.69 -7.66 5.05
C LYS A 213 -8.78 -8.70 5.35
N GLY A 214 -9.99 -8.25 5.75
CA GLY A 214 -11.12 -9.14 5.99
C GLY A 214 -11.00 -9.98 7.25
N PHE A 215 -10.28 -9.51 8.27
CA PHE A 215 -10.12 -10.26 9.52
C PHE A 215 -11.41 -10.35 10.34
N ASP A 216 -12.38 -9.49 10.11
CA ASP A 216 -13.74 -9.60 10.63
C ASP A 216 -14.43 -10.88 10.14
N LEU A 217 -14.25 -11.24 8.88
CA LEU A 217 -14.76 -12.48 8.31
C LEU A 217 -14.08 -13.71 8.92
N ILE A 218 -12.76 -13.64 9.13
CA ILE A 218 -12.00 -14.72 9.79
C ILE A 218 -12.46 -14.86 11.24
N ALA A 219 -12.62 -13.74 11.96
CA ALA A 219 -13.10 -13.75 13.35
C ALA A 219 -14.42 -14.51 13.50
N TYR A 220 -15.32 -14.34 12.54
CA TYR A 220 -16.65 -14.97 12.55
C TYR A 220 -16.59 -16.50 12.47
N ILE A 221 -15.61 -17.06 11.75
CA ILE A 221 -15.54 -18.52 11.50
C ILE A 221 -14.45 -19.23 12.30
N MET A 222 -13.63 -18.52 13.10
CA MET A 222 -12.45 -19.11 13.76
C MET A 222 -12.77 -20.32 14.65
N ASP A 223 -13.83 -20.24 15.43
CA ASP A 223 -14.22 -21.35 16.32
C ASP A 223 -14.64 -22.60 15.51
N GLU A 224 -15.37 -22.41 14.41
CA GLU A 224 -15.77 -23.50 13.52
C GLU A 224 -14.53 -24.07 12.80
N LEU A 225 -13.70 -23.20 12.24
CA LEU A 225 -12.49 -23.58 11.53
C LEU A 225 -11.52 -24.38 12.42
N CYS A 226 -11.41 -24.05 13.69
CA CYS A 226 -10.59 -24.79 14.66
C CYS A 226 -11.18 -26.16 15.07
N GLN A 227 -12.42 -26.50 14.70
CA GLN A 227 -12.93 -27.89 14.86
C GLN A 227 -12.41 -28.82 13.77
N ASP A 228 -12.07 -28.27 12.60
CA ASP A 228 -11.53 -29.06 11.50
C ASP A 228 -10.06 -29.46 11.69
N ALA A 229 -9.59 -30.38 10.83
CA ALA A 229 -8.18 -30.78 10.77
C ALA A 229 -7.32 -29.70 10.08
N VAL A 230 -7.23 -28.53 10.72
CA VAL A 230 -6.45 -27.37 10.22
C VAL A 230 -5.55 -26.82 11.32
N GLN A 231 -4.46 -26.20 10.92
CA GLN A 231 -3.62 -25.34 11.75
C GLN A 231 -3.53 -23.94 11.12
N ILE A 232 -3.41 -22.91 11.96
CA ILE A 232 -3.39 -21.53 11.53
C ILE A 232 -2.18 -20.83 12.14
N VAL A 233 -1.35 -20.22 11.30
CA VAL A 233 -0.21 -19.40 11.73
C VAL A 233 -0.45 -17.97 11.24
N VAL A 234 -0.40 -17.02 12.16
CA VAL A 234 -0.56 -15.60 11.89
C VAL A 234 0.71 -14.84 12.23
N LEU A 235 1.28 -14.11 11.28
CA LEU A 235 2.40 -13.19 11.49
C LEU A 235 1.99 -11.78 11.06
N GLY A 236 2.07 -10.83 12.00
CA GLY A 236 1.81 -9.42 11.69
C GLY A 236 1.39 -8.59 12.89
N THR A 237 1.26 -7.28 12.66
CA THR A 237 0.76 -6.30 13.64
C THR A 237 -0.29 -5.42 12.99
N GLY A 238 -1.11 -4.73 13.80
CA GLY A 238 -2.11 -3.81 13.25
C GLY A 238 -3.06 -3.24 14.29
N GLU A 239 -4.35 -3.41 14.07
CA GLU A 239 -5.39 -2.96 14.99
C GLU A 239 -5.45 -3.87 16.20
N GLU A 240 -5.43 -3.30 17.40
CA GLU A 240 -5.40 -4.01 18.68
C GLU A 240 -6.50 -5.10 18.79
N ARG A 241 -7.69 -4.83 18.24
CA ARG A 241 -8.80 -5.80 18.26
C ARG A 241 -8.44 -7.11 17.55
N TYR A 242 -7.74 -7.04 16.41
CA TYR A 242 -7.32 -8.23 15.65
C TYR A 242 -6.10 -8.90 16.27
N GLU A 243 -5.17 -8.12 16.81
CA GLU A 243 -4.06 -8.68 17.57
C GLU A 243 -4.56 -9.47 18.78
N ASN A 244 -5.47 -8.90 19.56
CA ASN A 244 -6.07 -9.56 20.73
C ASN A 244 -6.92 -10.76 20.34
N MET A 245 -7.66 -10.70 19.24
CA MET A 245 -8.40 -11.83 18.69
C MET A 245 -7.48 -13.03 18.42
N PHE A 246 -6.40 -12.83 17.69
CA PHE A 246 -5.48 -13.92 17.36
C PHE A 246 -4.72 -14.44 18.59
N ARG A 247 -4.35 -13.58 19.55
CA ARG A 247 -3.80 -14.01 20.84
C ARG A 247 -4.80 -14.89 21.63
N HIS A 248 -6.08 -14.52 21.61
CA HIS A 248 -7.14 -15.31 22.24
C HIS A 248 -7.29 -16.69 21.60
N PHE A 249 -7.32 -16.78 20.26
CA PHE A 249 -7.43 -18.07 19.58
C PHE A 249 -6.17 -18.93 19.73
N ALA A 250 -4.98 -18.34 19.77
CA ALA A 250 -3.75 -19.07 20.09
C ALA A 250 -3.75 -19.60 21.53
N TRP A 251 -4.33 -18.86 22.48
CA TRP A 251 -4.52 -19.36 23.85
C TRP A 251 -5.58 -20.47 23.91
N LYS A 252 -6.70 -20.33 23.19
CA LYS A 252 -7.81 -21.28 23.21
C LYS A 252 -7.50 -22.59 22.48
N TYR A 253 -6.73 -22.53 21.41
CA TYR A 253 -6.40 -23.64 20.50
C TYR A 253 -4.89 -23.71 20.25
N GLY A 254 -4.10 -23.80 21.33
CA GLY A 254 -2.64 -23.69 21.26
C GLY A 254 -1.92 -24.79 20.47
N ASP A 255 -2.56 -25.95 20.27
CA ASP A 255 -2.11 -27.05 19.40
C ASP A 255 -2.37 -26.78 17.90
N LYS A 256 -3.26 -25.84 17.58
CA LYS A 256 -3.72 -25.55 16.22
C LYS A 256 -3.43 -24.12 15.74
N VAL A 257 -3.33 -23.14 16.65
CA VAL A 257 -3.22 -21.73 16.31
C VAL A 257 -1.96 -21.13 16.91
N ALA A 258 -1.09 -20.56 16.09
CA ALA A 258 0.05 -19.75 16.51
C ALA A 258 -0.10 -18.29 16.06
N ALA A 259 0.04 -17.35 17.00
CA ALA A 259 -0.08 -15.92 16.76
C ALA A 259 1.26 -15.20 17.02
N CYS A 260 1.98 -14.88 15.96
CA CYS A 260 3.23 -14.13 15.96
C CYS A 260 2.92 -12.63 15.77
N ILE A 261 2.59 -11.94 16.87
CA ILE A 261 2.16 -10.55 16.83
C ILE A 261 3.38 -9.63 16.94
N TYR A 262 4.17 -9.62 15.88
CA TYR A 262 5.32 -8.74 15.71
C TYR A 262 5.60 -8.51 14.22
N TYR A 263 6.41 -7.48 13.92
CA TYR A 263 6.90 -7.23 12.57
C TYR A 263 8.19 -8.03 12.35
N SER A 264 8.25 -8.80 11.29
CA SER A 264 9.46 -9.49 10.82
C SER A 264 9.67 -9.20 9.33
N ASN A 265 10.94 -9.00 8.96
CA ASN A 265 11.38 -8.88 7.56
C ASN A 265 11.66 -10.27 7.00
#